data_a2e6aace7f53b3b12b50d20cd7d535d7
#
_entry.id   a2e6aace7f53b3b12b50d20cd7d535d7
#
_cell.length_a   1.000
_cell.length_b   1.000
_cell.length_c   1.000
_cell.angle_alpha   90.00
_cell.angle_beta   90.00
_cell.angle_gamma   90.00
#
_symmetry.space_group_name_H-M   'P 1'
#
loop_
_entity.id
_entity.type
_entity.pdbx_description
1 polymer ?
#
loop_
_entity_poly.entity_id
_entity_poly.type
_entity_poly.pdbx_seq_one_letter_code
_entity_poly.pdbx_strand_id
1 'polypeptide(L)'
;MFVTFEGINGSGKSTQAKILFDFLKKQGKDVIITKEPGGGGEFCLQLRRLLCQTKNISKMAEMFVLFASRKEHLDKVILPALDSGKIVICDRYIDSTFAYQCCEDESNIDFVKICHKKIGGLMPDKTIFIDISVKESEYRLAPLIYSQIDSGSNGYKKYDELETEHMQKILNMYRKIASENKDRIISIDGTREIEEIHRDIVKSLGF
;
A
#
# COMPACT_ATOMS: atom_id res chain seq x y z
N MET A 1 -14.57 6.95 -7.52
CA MET A 1 -13.16 7.43 -7.36
C MET A 1 -12.36 6.39 -6.59
N PHE A 2 -11.20 6.02 -7.09
CA PHE A 2 -10.31 5.05 -6.46
C PHE A 2 -8.98 5.72 -6.04
N VAL A 3 -8.71 5.78 -4.72
CA VAL A 3 -7.52 6.41 -4.13
C VAL A 3 -6.71 5.36 -3.39
N THR A 4 -5.40 5.33 -3.64
CA THR A 4 -4.48 4.43 -2.94
C THR A 4 -3.48 5.21 -2.09
N PHE A 5 -3.00 4.58 -1.02
CA PHE A 5 -1.95 5.11 -0.16
C PHE A 5 -0.73 4.21 -0.24
N GLU A 6 0.40 4.80 -0.56
CA GLU A 6 1.65 4.09 -0.80
C GLU A 6 2.81 4.69 -0.01
N GLY A 7 3.86 3.89 0.18
CA GLY A 7 5.05 4.26 0.93
C GLY A 7 5.62 3.08 1.72
N ILE A 8 6.82 3.23 2.25
CA ILE A 8 7.46 2.20 3.09
C ILE A 8 6.74 2.04 4.43
N ASN A 9 7.06 1.00 5.18
CA ASN A 9 6.48 0.79 6.51
C ASN A 9 6.81 1.98 7.42
N GLY A 10 5.95 2.30 8.39
CA GLY A 10 6.15 3.47 9.26
C GLY A 10 5.90 4.84 8.62
N SER A 11 5.59 4.91 7.29
CA SER A 11 5.37 6.21 6.62
C SER A 11 4.11 6.96 7.08
N GLY A 12 3.17 6.30 7.74
CA GLY A 12 1.91 6.92 8.18
C GLY A 12 0.73 6.73 7.21
N LYS A 13 0.90 5.96 6.11
CA LYS A 13 -0.15 5.73 5.10
C LYS A 13 -1.47 5.21 5.68
N SER A 14 -1.43 4.19 6.56
CA SER A 14 -2.65 3.63 7.17
C SER A 14 -3.37 4.66 8.06
N THR A 15 -2.62 5.48 8.78
CA THR A 15 -3.15 6.58 9.59
C THR A 15 -3.85 7.60 8.71
N GLN A 16 -3.19 8.07 7.66
CA GLN A 16 -3.76 9.07 6.75
C GLN A 16 -4.94 8.53 5.95
N ALA A 17 -4.89 7.27 5.51
CA ALA A 17 -6.03 6.61 4.87
C ALA A 17 -7.27 6.57 5.79
N LYS A 18 -7.06 6.26 7.08
CA LYS A 18 -8.14 6.26 8.09
C LYS A 18 -8.69 7.66 8.35
N ILE A 19 -7.82 8.66 8.48
CA ILE A 19 -8.25 10.05 8.70
C ILE A 19 -9.04 10.57 7.50
N LEU A 20 -8.59 10.30 6.27
CA LEU A 20 -9.31 10.65 5.06
C LEU A 20 -10.68 9.95 4.99
N PHE A 21 -10.74 8.67 5.33
CA PHE A 21 -12.01 7.94 5.41
C PHE A 21 -12.99 8.60 6.38
N ASP A 22 -12.54 8.91 7.60
CA ASP A 22 -13.38 9.52 8.63
C ASP A 22 -13.84 10.94 8.23
N PHE A 23 -12.95 11.71 7.61
CA PHE A 23 -13.26 13.03 7.06
C PHE A 23 -14.36 12.94 6.00
N LEU A 24 -14.20 12.06 5.00
CA LEU A 24 -15.19 11.91 3.92
C LEU A 24 -16.53 11.39 4.44
N LYS A 25 -16.53 10.48 5.42
CA LYS A 25 -17.77 10.03 6.09
C LYS A 25 -18.48 11.17 6.79
N LYS A 26 -17.77 12.05 7.49
CA LYS A 26 -18.35 13.26 8.12
C LYS A 26 -18.94 14.24 7.10
N GLN A 27 -18.39 14.26 5.88
CA GLN A 27 -18.92 15.05 4.76
C GLN A 27 -20.11 14.37 4.04
N GLY A 28 -20.61 13.24 4.56
CA GLY A 28 -21.72 12.51 3.97
C GLY A 28 -21.38 11.76 2.68
N LYS A 29 -20.11 11.58 2.35
CA LYS A 29 -19.69 10.82 1.17
C LYS A 29 -19.86 9.32 1.40
N ASP A 30 -20.29 8.59 0.36
CA ASP A 30 -20.28 7.14 0.39
C ASP A 30 -18.85 6.64 0.06
N VAL A 31 -18.17 6.19 1.09
CA VAL A 31 -16.75 5.81 1.04
C VAL A 31 -16.50 4.51 1.77
N ILE A 32 -15.62 3.67 1.23
CA ILE A 32 -15.07 2.50 1.89
C ILE A 32 -13.56 2.62 2.05
N ILE A 33 -13.03 1.95 3.06
CA ILE A 33 -11.59 1.78 3.26
C ILE A 33 -11.24 0.29 3.23
N THR A 34 -10.18 -0.04 2.52
CA THR A 34 -9.68 -1.41 2.38
C THR A 34 -8.15 -1.42 2.32
N LYS A 35 -7.52 -2.59 2.15
CA LYS A 35 -6.05 -2.71 2.11
C LYS A 35 -5.59 -3.91 1.30
N GLU A 36 -4.36 -3.89 0.82
CA GLU A 36 -3.68 -5.04 0.22
C GLU A 36 -2.34 -5.37 0.91
N PRO A 37 -2.03 -6.68 0.96
CA PRO A 37 -2.91 -7.81 0.70
C PRO A 37 -3.90 -8.02 1.86
N GLY A 38 -5.05 -8.67 1.59
CA GLY A 38 -5.99 -9.12 2.63
C GLY A 38 -7.38 -8.47 2.62
N GLY A 39 -7.66 -7.52 1.70
CA GLY A 39 -8.93 -6.78 1.66
C GLY A 39 -10.13 -7.52 1.06
N GLY A 40 -9.95 -8.66 0.40
CA GLY A 40 -10.99 -9.39 -0.34
C GLY A 40 -11.69 -10.51 0.43
N GLY A 41 -11.69 -10.50 1.76
CA GLY A 41 -12.32 -11.52 2.59
C GLY A 41 -11.36 -12.63 3.06
N GLU A 42 -11.90 -13.75 3.55
CA GLU A 42 -11.10 -14.78 4.22
C GLU A 42 -10.02 -15.39 3.34
N PHE A 43 -10.30 -15.63 2.06
CA PHE A 43 -9.29 -16.12 1.12
C PHE A 43 -8.07 -15.18 1.07
N CYS A 44 -8.29 -13.89 0.92
CA CYS A 44 -7.20 -12.89 0.90
C CYS A 44 -6.47 -12.79 2.23
N LEU A 45 -7.17 -12.96 3.35
CA LEU A 45 -6.55 -13.00 4.69
C LEU A 45 -5.64 -14.22 4.84
N GLN A 46 -6.03 -15.39 4.33
CA GLN A 46 -5.21 -16.60 4.34
C GLN A 46 -3.95 -16.41 3.48
N LEU A 47 -4.09 -15.84 2.27
CA LEU A 47 -2.94 -15.53 1.42
C LEU A 47 -2.00 -14.51 2.08
N ARG A 48 -2.54 -13.51 2.77
CA ARG A 48 -1.73 -12.57 3.55
C ARG A 48 -0.96 -13.30 4.66
N ARG A 49 -1.60 -14.18 5.42
CA ARG A 49 -0.93 -14.99 6.46
C ARG A 49 0.19 -15.83 5.86
N LEU A 50 -0.08 -16.50 4.73
CA LEU A 50 0.92 -17.28 4.00
C LEU A 50 2.15 -16.42 3.64
N LEU A 51 1.94 -15.26 3.02
CA LEU A 51 3.03 -14.35 2.64
C LEU A 51 3.85 -13.88 3.84
N CYS A 52 3.20 -13.59 4.97
CA CYS A 52 3.89 -13.07 6.16
C CYS A 52 4.61 -14.15 6.96
N GLN A 53 4.14 -15.38 6.92
CA GLN A 53 4.69 -16.50 7.71
C GLN A 53 5.71 -17.35 6.95
N THR A 54 5.66 -17.34 5.61
CA THR A 54 6.57 -18.13 4.79
C THR A 54 7.91 -17.41 4.62
N LYS A 55 8.97 -18.02 5.15
CA LYS A 55 10.34 -17.61 4.87
C LYS A 55 10.78 -18.16 3.51
N ASN A 56 11.66 -17.43 2.81
CA ASN A 56 12.32 -17.90 1.58
C ASN A 56 11.36 -18.26 0.41
N ILE A 57 10.22 -17.59 0.31
CA ILE A 57 9.38 -17.67 -0.89
C ILE A 57 10.09 -16.91 -2.04
N SER A 58 10.14 -17.52 -3.23
CA SER A 58 10.72 -16.84 -4.39
C SER A 58 9.90 -15.62 -4.79
N LYS A 59 10.53 -14.57 -5.30
CA LYS A 59 9.87 -13.33 -5.72
C LYS A 59 8.72 -13.59 -6.71
N MET A 60 8.91 -14.51 -7.65
CA MET A 60 7.89 -14.86 -8.63
C MET A 60 6.68 -15.53 -7.96
N ALA A 61 6.89 -16.49 -7.05
CA ALA A 61 5.79 -17.13 -6.31
C ALA A 61 5.03 -16.11 -5.43
N GLU A 62 5.76 -15.19 -4.79
CA GLU A 62 5.18 -14.09 -4.03
C GLU A 62 4.28 -13.20 -4.91
N MET A 63 4.74 -12.83 -6.12
CA MET A 63 3.94 -12.06 -7.07
C MET A 63 2.65 -12.78 -7.45
N PHE A 64 2.67 -14.07 -7.74
CA PHE A 64 1.46 -14.83 -8.06
C PHE A 64 0.46 -14.84 -6.90
N VAL A 65 0.93 -14.99 -5.66
CA VAL A 65 0.06 -14.93 -4.47
C VAL A 65 -0.55 -13.53 -4.31
N LEU A 66 0.24 -12.47 -4.52
CA LEU A 66 -0.25 -11.09 -4.49
C LEU A 66 -1.31 -10.84 -5.57
N PHE A 67 -1.09 -11.33 -6.80
CA PHE A 67 -2.07 -11.19 -7.88
C PHE A 67 -3.35 -12.01 -7.64
N ALA A 68 -3.24 -13.20 -7.06
CA ALA A 68 -4.42 -13.99 -6.66
C ALA A 68 -5.25 -13.23 -5.60
N SER A 69 -4.59 -12.69 -4.58
CA SER A 69 -5.24 -11.86 -3.57
C SER A 69 -5.88 -10.60 -4.17
N ARG A 70 -5.19 -9.92 -5.07
CA ARG A 70 -5.70 -8.71 -5.73
C ARG A 70 -6.89 -9.00 -6.63
N LYS A 71 -6.87 -10.11 -7.38
CA LYS A 71 -8.01 -10.49 -8.22
C LYS A 71 -9.28 -10.66 -7.40
N GLU A 72 -9.20 -11.40 -6.30
CA GLU A 72 -10.34 -11.61 -5.41
C GLU A 72 -10.80 -10.29 -4.76
N HIS A 73 -9.86 -9.43 -4.37
CA HIS A 73 -10.15 -8.11 -3.80
C HIS A 73 -10.83 -7.17 -4.80
N LEU A 74 -10.38 -7.18 -6.05
CA LEU A 74 -11.02 -6.44 -7.14
C LEU A 74 -12.48 -6.88 -7.31
N ASP A 75 -12.72 -8.18 -7.47
CA ASP A 75 -14.03 -8.70 -7.79
C ASP A 75 -15.04 -8.55 -6.64
N LYS A 76 -14.60 -8.71 -5.40
CA LYS A 76 -15.50 -8.73 -4.25
C LYS A 76 -15.67 -7.41 -3.54
N VAL A 77 -14.72 -6.49 -3.68
CA VAL A 77 -14.73 -5.24 -2.90
C VAL A 77 -14.58 -4.01 -3.78
N ILE A 78 -13.49 -3.92 -4.57
CA ILE A 78 -13.15 -2.66 -5.24
C ILE A 78 -14.13 -2.36 -6.36
N LEU A 79 -14.32 -3.28 -7.32
CA LEU A 79 -15.19 -3.07 -8.46
C LEU A 79 -16.65 -2.85 -8.05
N PRO A 80 -17.27 -3.69 -7.20
CA PRO A 80 -18.65 -3.45 -6.75
C PRO A 80 -18.85 -2.11 -6.03
N ALA A 81 -17.85 -1.66 -5.27
CA ALA A 81 -17.92 -0.37 -4.60
C ALA A 81 -17.85 0.80 -5.60
N LEU A 82 -16.94 0.72 -6.58
CA LEU A 82 -16.82 1.73 -7.62
C LEU A 82 -18.07 1.79 -8.51
N ASP A 83 -18.60 0.63 -8.89
CA ASP A 83 -19.83 0.51 -9.69
C ASP A 83 -21.06 1.10 -8.95
N SER A 84 -21.03 1.04 -7.61
CA SER A 84 -22.04 1.68 -6.76
C SER A 84 -21.79 3.18 -6.56
N GLY A 85 -20.80 3.78 -7.24
CA GLY A 85 -20.47 5.20 -7.13
C GLY A 85 -19.71 5.59 -5.85
N LYS A 86 -19.23 4.62 -5.07
CA LYS A 86 -18.48 4.87 -3.83
C LYS A 86 -17.07 5.37 -4.10
N ILE A 87 -16.53 6.11 -3.13
CA ILE A 87 -15.09 6.37 -3.05
C ILE A 87 -14.43 5.14 -2.41
N VAL A 88 -13.39 4.60 -3.05
CA VAL A 88 -12.60 3.51 -2.51
C VAL A 88 -11.24 4.03 -2.09
N ILE A 89 -10.89 3.87 -0.82
CA ILE A 89 -9.57 4.15 -0.27
C ILE A 89 -8.88 2.82 -0.01
N CYS A 90 -7.69 2.60 -0.58
CA CYS A 90 -6.94 1.37 -0.38
C CYS A 90 -5.54 1.64 0.18
N ASP A 91 -5.23 1.05 1.33
CA ASP A 91 -3.87 1.06 1.90
C ASP A 91 -3.04 0.00 1.19
N ARG A 92 -2.14 0.44 0.32
CA ARG A 92 -1.35 -0.31 -0.66
C ARG A 92 -2.18 -0.88 -1.82
N TYR A 93 -1.56 -0.88 -3.01
CA TYR A 93 -2.12 -1.49 -4.20
C TYR A 93 -0.99 -1.88 -5.18
N ILE A 94 -1.18 -1.65 -6.48
CA ILE A 94 -0.23 -2.08 -7.52
C ILE A 94 1.16 -1.41 -7.40
N ASP A 95 1.24 -0.15 -6.96
CA ASP A 95 2.51 0.54 -6.82
C ASP A 95 3.40 -0.10 -5.74
N SER A 96 2.79 -0.71 -4.70
CA SER A 96 3.52 -1.58 -3.76
C SER A 96 4.14 -2.79 -4.45
N THR A 97 3.45 -3.42 -5.42
CA THR A 97 4.01 -4.57 -6.14
C THR A 97 5.23 -4.16 -6.98
N PHE A 98 5.15 -3.03 -7.67
CA PHE A 98 6.32 -2.48 -8.37
C PHE A 98 7.47 -2.19 -7.40
N ALA A 99 7.19 -1.54 -6.27
CA ALA A 99 8.22 -1.14 -5.34
C ALA A 99 8.91 -2.33 -4.67
N TYR A 100 8.16 -3.33 -4.19
CA TYR A 100 8.71 -4.43 -3.41
C TYR A 100 9.23 -5.60 -4.25
N GLN A 101 8.59 -5.91 -5.37
CA GLN A 101 8.96 -7.07 -6.19
C GLN A 101 9.87 -6.74 -7.37
N CYS A 102 9.97 -5.45 -7.77
CA CYS A 102 10.80 -5.05 -8.91
C CYS A 102 12.02 -4.21 -8.53
N CYS A 103 12.21 -3.81 -7.26
CA CYS A 103 13.33 -2.95 -6.86
C CYS A 103 14.72 -3.54 -7.05
N GLU A 104 14.83 -4.86 -7.11
CA GLU A 104 16.09 -5.57 -7.35
C GLU A 104 16.26 -6.01 -8.80
N ASP A 105 15.15 -6.20 -9.51
CA ASP A 105 15.13 -6.62 -10.91
C ASP A 105 13.97 -5.95 -11.64
N GLU A 106 14.27 -4.83 -12.30
CA GLU A 106 13.30 -4.05 -13.06
C GLU A 106 12.75 -4.80 -14.30
N SER A 107 13.37 -5.89 -14.74
CA SER A 107 12.84 -6.71 -15.84
C SER A 107 11.46 -7.31 -15.52
N ASN A 108 11.12 -7.41 -14.23
CA ASN A 108 9.81 -7.85 -13.76
C ASN A 108 8.69 -6.81 -13.95
N ILE A 109 9.01 -5.55 -14.26
CA ILE A 109 8.00 -4.48 -14.39
C ILE A 109 6.96 -4.82 -15.46
N ASP A 110 7.39 -5.28 -16.63
CA ASP A 110 6.47 -5.62 -17.71
C ASP A 110 5.62 -6.85 -17.39
N PHE A 111 6.18 -7.84 -16.69
CA PHE A 111 5.42 -8.96 -16.17
C PHE A 111 4.32 -8.50 -15.20
N VAL A 112 4.65 -7.62 -14.26
CA VAL A 112 3.68 -7.03 -13.30
C VAL A 112 2.56 -6.29 -14.04
N LYS A 113 2.89 -5.47 -15.07
CA LYS A 113 1.90 -4.76 -15.89
C LYS A 113 0.97 -5.73 -16.63
N ILE A 114 1.53 -6.78 -17.25
CA ILE A 114 0.78 -7.79 -17.97
C ILE A 114 -0.17 -8.54 -17.03
N CYS A 115 0.34 -9.01 -15.89
CA CYS A 115 -0.48 -9.71 -14.90
C CYS A 115 -1.60 -8.81 -14.37
N HIS A 116 -1.28 -7.55 -14.01
CA HIS A 116 -2.29 -6.59 -13.54
C HIS A 116 -3.42 -6.38 -14.55
N LYS A 117 -3.06 -6.18 -15.82
CA LYS A 117 -4.03 -6.06 -16.91
C LYS A 117 -4.87 -7.33 -17.08
N LYS A 118 -4.24 -8.51 -17.02
CA LYS A 118 -4.93 -9.80 -17.23
C LYS A 118 -5.94 -10.14 -16.13
N ILE A 119 -5.70 -9.72 -14.90
CA ILE A 119 -6.68 -9.89 -13.81
C ILE A 119 -7.79 -8.83 -13.81
N GLY A 120 -7.82 -7.92 -14.80
CA GLY A 120 -8.77 -6.81 -14.85
C GLY A 120 -8.45 -5.70 -13.86
N GLY A 121 -7.16 -5.55 -13.50
CA GLY A 121 -6.72 -4.53 -12.56
C GLY A 121 -6.90 -3.12 -13.10
N LEU A 122 -7.43 -2.23 -12.26
CA LEU A 122 -7.57 -0.82 -12.51
C LEU A 122 -6.32 -0.08 -12.03
N MET A 123 -5.96 1.02 -12.70
CA MET A 123 -5.05 1.98 -12.08
C MET A 123 -5.86 2.92 -11.18
N PRO A 124 -5.33 3.32 -10.02
CA PRO A 124 -6.00 4.30 -9.16
C PRO A 124 -6.17 5.65 -9.87
N ASP A 125 -7.26 6.35 -9.58
CA ASP A 125 -7.45 7.74 -10.05
C ASP A 125 -6.37 8.65 -9.44
N LYS A 126 -6.06 8.44 -8.15
CA LYS A 126 -4.97 9.11 -7.44
C LYS A 126 -4.27 8.15 -6.48
N THR A 127 -2.97 8.30 -6.36
CA THR A 127 -2.14 7.63 -5.35
C THR A 127 -1.48 8.68 -4.47
N ILE A 128 -1.65 8.55 -3.17
CA ILE A 128 -0.93 9.35 -2.17
C ILE A 128 0.32 8.58 -1.77
N PHE A 129 1.47 9.06 -2.22
CA PHE A 129 2.76 8.52 -1.81
C PHE A 129 3.30 9.33 -0.62
N ILE A 130 3.34 8.70 0.57
CA ILE A 130 3.90 9.32 1.77
C ILE A 130 5.38 8.97 1.84
N ASP A 131 6.22 9.95 1.51
CA ASP A 131 7.67 9.82 1.42
C ASP A 131 8.32 10.14 2.77
N ILE A 132 9.06 9.19 3.32
CA ILE A 132 9.94 9.36 4.47
C ILE A 132 11.28 8.67 4.21
N SER A 133 12.33 9.04 4.92
CA SER A 133 13.60 8.32 4.86
C SER A 133 13.50 6.95 5.54
N VAL A 134 14.38 6.02 5.15
CA VAL A 134 14.48 4.71 5.82
C VAL A 134 14.80 4.88 7.29
N LYS A 135 15.68 5.82 7.65
CA LYS A 135 16.01 6.14 9.04
C LYS A 135 14.77 6.57 9.86
N GLU A 136 13.91 7.40 9.26
CA GLU A 136 12.66 7.83 9.91
C GLU A 136 11.68 6.65 10.07
N SER A 137 11.60 5.78 9.05
CA SER A 137 10.82 4.54 9.12
C SER A 137 11.27 3.66 10.29
N GLU A 138 12.57 3.39 10.40
CA GLU A 138 13.16 2.59 11.48
C GLU A 138 12.87 3.21 12.86
N TYR A 139 13.02 4.52 13.00
CA TYR A 139 12.71 5.23 14.24
C TYR A 139 11.25 5.07 14.66
N ARG A 140 10.31 5.18 13.72
CA ARG A 140 8.87 5.03 14.02
C ARG A 140 8.46 3.60 14.28
N LEU A 141 9.13 2.62 13.67
CA LEU A 141 8.80 1.20 13.84
C LEU A 141 9.43 0.60 15.11
N ALA A 142 10.54 1.13 15.61
CA ALA A 142 11.25 0.59 16.76
C ALA A 142 10.35 0.34 17.98
N PRO A 143 9.50 1.26 18.47
CA PRO A 143 8.61 1.01 19.61
C PRO A 143 7.60 -0.10 19.35
N LEU A 144 7.11 -0.25 18.11
CA LEU A 144 6.14 -1.28 17.74
C LEU A 144 6.79 -2.66 17.73
N ILE A 145 8.02 -2.77 17.23
CA ILE A 145 8.80 -4.02 17.21
C ILE A 145 9.08 -4.47 18.64
N TYR A 146 9.53 -3.57 19.52
CA TYR A 146 9.77 -3.89 20.95
C TYR A 146 8.49 -4.38 21.64
N SER A 147 7.35 -3.72 21.44
CA SER A 147 6.08 -4.13 22.06
C SER A 147 5.58 -5.49 21.58
N GLN A 148 5.87 -5.88 20.34
CA GLN A 148 5.52 -7.20 19.79
C GLN A 148 6.41 -8.31 20.33
N ILE A 149 7.69 -8.06 20.56
CA ILE A 149 8.62 -9.00 21.20
C ILE A 149 8.13 -9.31 22.61
N ASP A 150 7.75 -8.31 23.40
CA ASP A 150 7.27 -8.46 24.77
C ASP A 150 5.93 -9.21 24.85
N SER A 151 5.04 -9.05 23.87
CA SER A 151 3.73 -9.70 23.84
C SER A 151 3.72 -11.12 23.29
N GLY A 152 4.86 -11.64 22.79
CA GLY A 152 4.95 -12.96 22.16
C GLY A 152 4.11 -13.11 20.87
N SER A 153 3.61 -12.00 20.34
CA SER A 153 2.79 -12.02 19.13
C SER A 153 3.67 -12.17 17.88
N ASN A 154 3.47 -13.25 17.11
CA ASN A 154 4.12 -13.48 15.82
C ASN A 154 3.51 -12.59 14.70
N GLY A 155 3.40 -11.28 14.94
CA GLY A 155 2.89 -10.33 13.95
C GLY A 155 3.91 -10.05 12.84
N TYR A 156 3.50 -10.21 11.62
CA TYR A 156 4.01 -9.74 10.31
C TYR A 156 5.48 -9.29 10.17
N LYS A 157 6.45 -10.13 10.61
CA LYS A 157 7.87 -9.76 10.66
C LYS A 157 8.58 -9.65 9.31
N LYS A 158 8.14 -10.34 8.25
CA LYS A 158 8.92 -10.48 7.00
C LYS A 158 9.30 -9.15 6.35
N TYR A 159 8.40 -8.16 6.37
CA TYR A 159 8.64 -6.86 5.74
C TYR A 159 9.13 -5.78 6.71
N ASP A 160 9.05 -6.04 8.01
CA ASP A 160 9.53 -5.13 9.05
C ASP A 160 10.99 -5.42 9.42
N GLU A 161 11.50 -6.62 9.09
CA GLU A 161 12.89 -7.07 9.30
C GLU A 161 13.76 -6.95 8.03
N LEU A 162 13.32 -6.19 7.02
CA LEU A 162 14.12 -5.97 5.82
C LEU A 162 15.38 -5.18 6.17
N GLU A 163 16.52 -5.62 5.62
CA GLU A 163 17.78 -4.89 5.74
C GLU A 163 17.62 -3.46 5.23
N THR A 164 18.26 -2.50 5.89
CA THR A 164 18.22 -1.06 5.56
C THR A 164 18.51 -0.80 4.08
N GLU A 165 19.47 -1.53 3.49
CA GLU A 165 19.81 -1.41 2.07
C GLU A 165 18.66 -1.83 1.15
N HIS A 166 17.99 -2.94 1.47
CA HIS A 166 16.85 -3.41 0.69
C HIS A 166 15.66 -2.44 0.81
N MET A 167 15.40 -1.91 2.00
CA MET A 167 14.36 -0.89 2.21
C MET A 167 14.67 0.38 1.41
N GLN A 168 15.96 0.76 1.28
CA GLN A 168 16.35 1.89 0.46
C GLN A 168 16.07 1.64 -1.04
N LYS A 169 16.29 0.42 -1.55
CA LYS A 169 15.93 0.05 -2.94
C LYS A 169 14.42 0.19 -3.17
N ILE A 170 13.61 -0.28 -2.22
CA ILE A 170 12.15 -0.14 -2.29
C ILE A 170 11.74 1.34 -2.31
N LEU A 171 12.30 2.16 -1.43
CA LEU A 171 12.01 3.59 -1.37
C LEU A 171 12.40 4.31 -2.68
N ASN A 172 13.57 3.99 -3.22
CA ASN A 172 14.04 4.54 -4.49
C ASN A 172 13.10 4.16 -5.64
N MET A 173 12.58 2.92 -5.65
CA MET A 173 11.60 2.48 -6.65
C MET A 173 10.28 3.26 -6.50
N TYR A 174 9.75 3.48 -5.29
CA TYR A 174 8.57 4.33 -5.10
C TYR A 174 8.80 5.76 -5.63
N ARG A 175 9.95 6.36 -5.34
CA ARG A 175 10.30 7.71 -5.83
C ARG A 175 10.40 7.76 -7.35
N LYS A 176 10.97 6.72 -7.98
CA LYS A 176 11.02 6.55 -9.43
C LYS A 176 9.60 6.49 -10.01
N ILE A 177 8.76 5.59 -9.51
CA ILE A 177 7.36 5.44 -9.94
C ILE A 177 6.61 6.77 -9.80
N ALA A 178 6.77 7.46 -8.68
CA ALA A 178 6.11 8.74 -8.43
C ALA A 178 6.58 9.82 -9.43
N SER A 179 7.88 9.87 -9.73
CA SER A 179 8.44 10.83 -10.69
C SER A 179 7.96 10.63 -12.12
N GLU A 180 7.71 9.37 -12.49
CA GLU A 180 7.24 8.96 -13.83
C GLU A 180 5.71 9.07 -13.99
N ASN A 181 4.95 9.20 -12.87
CA ASN A 181 3.47 9.20 -12.87
C ASN A 181 2.88 10.41 -12.11
N LYS A 182 3.42 11.61 -12.32
CA LYS A 182 3.03 12.84 -11.58
C LYS A 182 1.56 13.22 -11.74
N ASP A 183 0.93 12.84 -12.84
CA ASP A 183 -0.50 13.11 -13.08
C ASP A 183 -1.40 12.31 -12.13
N ARG A 184 -0.95 11.14 -11.68
CA ARG A 184 -1.66 10.21 -10.82
C ARG A 184 -1.13 10.19 -9.39
N ILE A 185 0.19 10.26 -9.20
CA ILE A 185 0.84 10.11 -7.90
C ILE A 185 1.19 11.47 -7.29
N ILE A 186 0.67 11.70 -6.10
CA ILE A 186 0.89 12.89 -5.30
C ILE A 186 1.88 12.51 -4.20
N SER A 187 3.10 13.03 -4.29
CA SER A 187 4.12 12.81 -3.25
C SER A 187 3.95 13.82 -2.13
N ILE A 188 3.91 13.33 -0.90
CA ILE A 188 3.74 14.12 0.31
C ILE A 188 4.87 13.80 1.27
N ASP A 189 5.51 14.84 1.82
CA ASP A 189 6.48 14.71 2.88
C ASP A 189 5.81 14.18 4.15
N GLY A 190 6.11 12.93 4.51
CA GLY A 190 5.57 12.24 5.66
C GLY A 190 6.24 12.57 6.99
N THR A 191 7.23 13.49 7.01
CA THR A 191 7.91 13.90 8.26
C THR A 191 7.17 15.00 9.01
N ARG A 192 6.18 15.62 8.38
CA ARG A 192 5.39 16.72 8.93
C ARG A 192 4.31 16.22 9.89
N GLU A 193 3.63 17.16 10.54
CA GLU A 193 2.52 16.86 11.46
C GLU A 193 1.33 16.19 10.74
N ILE A 194 0.67 15.28 11.45
CA ILE A 194 -0.41 14.44 10.90
C ILE A 194 -1.51 15.29 10.25
N GLU A 195 -1.90 16.38 10.91
CA GLU A 195 -2.97 17.29 10.45
C GLU A 195 -2.55 18.09 9.21
N GLU A 196 -1.28 18.44 9.07
CA GLU A 196 -0.76 19.13 7.89
C GLU A 196 -0.77 18.23 6.68
N ILE A 197 -0.27 16.99 6.85
CA ILE A 197 -0.30 15.95 5.81
C ILE A 197 -1.74 15.72 5.36
N HIS A 198 -2.68 15.60 6.31
CA HIS A 198 -4.08 15.40 5.98
C HIS A 198 -4.68 16.56 5.17
N ARG A 199 -4.41 17.82 5.56
CA ARG A 199 -4.87 19.00 4.81
C ARG A 199 -4.38 18.99 3.36
N ASP A 200 -3.13 18.65 3.14
CA ASP A 200 -2.55 18.57 1.79
C ASP A 200 -3.18 17.43 0.98
N ILE A 201 -3.46 16.28 1.59
CA ILE A 201 -4.16 15.17 0.94
C ILE A 201 -5.56 15.61 0.51
N VAL A 202 -6.35 16.19 1.40
CA VAL A 202 -7.72 16.66 1.12
C VAL A 202 -7.72 17.67 -0.04
N LYS A 203 -6.84 18.67 0.03
CA LYS A 203 -6.68 19.69 -1.02
C LYS A 203 -6.28 19.07 -2.36
N SER A 204 -5.34 18.14 -2.37
CA SER A 204 -4.82 17.51 -3.60
C SER A 204 -5.82 16.59 -4.27
N LEU A 205 -6.80 16.06 -3.51
CA LEU A 205 -7.90 15.23 -4.01
C LEU A 205 -9.13 16.05 -4.42
N GLY A 206 -9.14 17.38 -4.19
CA GLY A 206 -10.22 18.27 -4.55
C GLY A 206 -11.44 18.21 -3.61
N PHE A 207 -11.23 17.89 -2.34
CA PHE A 207 -12.28 17.87 -1.30
C PHE A 207 -12.28 19.13 -0.44
#